data_635d035edc12e7c807a2de626b03c171
#
_entry.id   635d035edc12e7c807a2de626b03c171
#
_cell.length_a   1.000
_cell.length_b   1.000
_cell.length_c   1.000
_cell.angle_alpha   90.00
_cell.angle_beta   90.00
_cell.angle_gamma   90.00
#
_symmetry.space_group_name_H-M   'P 1'
#
loop_
_entity.id
_entity.type
_entity.pdbx_description
1 polymer ?
#
loop_
_entity_poly.entity_id
_entity_poly.type
_entity_poly.pdbx_seq_one_letter_code
_entity_poly.pdbx_strand_id
1 'polypeptide(L)'
;MSDKKTSKDAERDLLAPVSFDEFEKPTYEQWQAEVEKALKGGDFHKKMFTKTYEGITLQPIYTPALHAEAIPKGVYPGAGEFLRGTKASGYIKDSWGVSQYVDDSLPKDANHASLYEIVKGGTIHNIRLDEATRHDQDVQVGASVGVGGTSVSTMDDCKQLIDRFNLKENPLYIETGASAAILLGMLAATVKGAKKQTSDLKGLVGADPIGVWVKDGALHISLDTAFDEMAHTVVWAKEQAPELKTVLVSGDVYANGGANDVQEVAYALATAVCYVRQLAQRNIDIHTIAKSMMFTFSLGANFFMEIAKLRALRVLWARIMEAFGAEEADRAVHVHGRTSAFTKTVY
;
A
#
# COMPACT_ATOMS: atom_id res chain seq x y z
N MET A 1 12.15 -27.91 55.44
CA MET A 1 12.37 -26.73 54.60
C MET A 1 11.39 -26.86 53.43
N SER A 2 10.30 -26.10 53.47
CA SER A 2 9.24 -26.14 52.48
C SER A 2 9.55 -25.08 51.42
N ASP A 3 9.89 -25.51 50.21
CA ASP A 3 10.06 -24.63 49.07
C ASP A 3 8.74 -23.95 48.70
N LYS A 4 8.63 -22.67 49.01
CA LYS A 4 7.56 -21.83 48.48
C LYS A 4 7.82 -21.61 47.00
N LYS A 5 7.11 -22.35 46.10
CA LYS A 5 6.98 -21.96 44.70
C LYS A 5 6.54 -20.50 44.65
N THR A 6 7.26 -19.67 43.93
CA THR A 6 6.92 -18.26 43.76
C THR A 6 5.67 -18.10 42.91
N SER A 7 4.91 -17.03 43.09
CA SER A 7 3.66 -16.76 42.32
C SER A 7 3.86 -16.76 40.82
N LYS A 8 5.07 -16.47 40.33
CA LYS A 8 5.46 -16.52 38.93
C LYS A 8 5.54 -17.92 38.33
N ASP A 9 5.88 -18.92 39.16
CA ASP A 9 5.92 -20.32 38.71
C ASP A 9 4.50 -20.90 38.62
N ALA A 10 3.59 -20.46 39.48
CA ALA A 10 2.15 -20.81 39.39
C ALA A 10 1.44 -20.19 38.19
N GLU A 11 1.81 -18.96 37.80
CA GLU A 11 1.27 -18.34 36.56
C GLU A 11 1.80 -19.02 35.29
N ARG A 12 3.02 -19.54 35.28
CA ARG A 12 3.56 -20.31 34.14
C ARG A 12 2.85 -21.63 33.91
N ASP A 13 2.44 -22.32 35.02
CA ASP A 13 1.68 -23.57 34.93
C ASP A 13 0.23 -23.36 34.37
N LEU A 14 -0.32 -22.14 34.51
CA LEU A 14 -1.63 -21.80 33.93
C LEU A 14 -1.57 -21.59 32.41
N LEU A 15 -0.38 -21.43 31.83
CA LEU A 15 -0.13 -21.22 30.40
C LEU A 15 0.52 -22.44 29.72
N ALA A 16 0.38 -23.63 30.29
CA ALA A 16 0.84 -24.85 29.63
C ALA A 16 0.15 -24.93 28.23
N PRO A 17 0.91 -25.19 27.15
CA PRO A 17 0.32 -25.26 25.82
C PRO A 17 -0.72 -26.37 25.80
N VAL A 18 -1.93 -26.03 25.34
CA VAL A 18 -3.01 -26.99 25.12
C VAL A 18 -2.54 -27.94 24.02
N SER A 19 -2.48 -29.24 24.31
CA SER A 19 -2.21 -30.29 23.33
C SER A 19 -3.49 -31.01 22.97
N PHE A 20 -3.64 -31.33 21.69
CA PHE A 20 -4.71 -32.17 21.15
C PHE A 20 -4.18 -33.53 20.67
N ASP A 21 -2.98 -33.93 21.11
CA ASP A 21 -2.32 -35.15 20.66
C ASP A 21 -3.04 -36.44 21.11
N GLU A 22 -3.95 -36.32 22.08
CA GLU A 22 -4.85 -37.39 22.51
C GLU A 22 -5.94 -37.80 21.48
N PHE A 23 -6.18 -36.88 20.50
CA PHE A 23 -7.14 -37.12 19.45
C PHE A 23 -6.47 -37.68 18.20
N GLU A 24 -6.96 -38.78 17.67
CA GLU A 24 -6.52 -39.29 16.38
C GLU A 24 -6.78 -38.25 15.28
N LYS A 25 -5.74 -37.99 14.49
CA LYS A 25 -5.85 -37.07 13.34
C LYS A 25 -6.49 -37.81 12.18
N PRO A 26 -7.71 -37.44 11.76
CA PRO A 26 -8.35 -38.09 10.63
C PRO A 26 -7.56 -37.89 9.33
N THR A 27 -7.54 -38.86 8.45
CA THR A 27 -6.99 -38.71 7.10
C THR A 27 -7.95 -37.90 6.21
N TYR A 28 -7.43 -37.43 5.08
CA TYR A 28 -8.26 -36.70 4.11
C TYR A 28 -9.41 -37.56 3.61
N GLU A 29 -9.16 -38.86 3.35
CA GLU A 29 -10.14 -39.83 2.85
C GLU A 29 -11.25 -40.06 3.87
N GLN A 30 -10.91 -40.16 5.16
CA GLN A 30 -11.89 -40.28 6.23
C GLN A 30 -12.78 -39.04 6.32
N TRP A 31 -12.15 -37.87 6.27
CA TRP A 31 -12.87 -36.59 6.24
C TRP A 31 -13.79 -36.49 5.02
N GLN A 32 -13.28 -36.81 3.81
CA GLN A 32 -14.05 -36.77 2.58
C GLN A 32 -15.27 -37.72 2.65
N ALA A 33 -15.09 -38.92 3.14
CA ALA A 33 -16.17 -39.90 3.29
C ALA A 33 -17.31 -39.38 4.20
N GLU A 34 -16.98 -38.72 5.30
CA GLU A 34 -17.99 -38.10 6.18
C GLU A 34 -18.70 -36.93 5.50
N VAL A 35 -17.98 -36.10 4.74
CA VAL A 35 -18.58 -35.01 3.96
C VAL A 35 -19.53 -35.56 2.90
N GLU A 36 -19.13 -36.61 2.16
CA GLU A 36 -19.99 -37.25 1.15
C GLU A 36 -21.30 -37.85 1.76
N LYS A 37 -21.22 -38.45 2.95
CA LYS A 37 -22.40 -38.84 3.71
C LYS A 37 -23.31 -37.65 4.03
N ALA A 38 -22.72 -36.56 4.49
CA ALA A 38 -23.45 -35.31 4.82
C ALA A 38 -24.11 -34.69 3.59
N LEU A 39 -23.51 -34.82 2.41
CA LEU A 39 -24.04 -34.32 1.14
C LEU A 39 -25.21 -35.12 0.59
N LYS A 40 -25.54 -36.31 1.18
CA LYS A 40 -26.70 -37.14 0.82
C LYS A 40 -26.84 -37.40 -0.70
N GLY A 41 -25.73 -37.74 -1.36
CA GLY A 41 -25.69 -38.01 -2.80
C GLY A 41 -25.43 -36.75 -3.68
N GLY A 42 -25.17 -35.59 -3.07
CA GLY A 42 -24.69 -34.41 -3.81
C GLY A 42 -23.27 -34.64 -4.30
N ASP A 43 -22.94 -34.08 -5.48
CA ASP A 43 -21.62 -34.15 -6.05
C ASP A 43 -20.60 -33.37 -5.18
N PHE A 44 -19.58 -34.07 -4.68
CA PHE A 44 -18.57 -33.55 -3.78
C PHE A 44 -17.78 -32.38 -4.43
N HIS A 45 -17.32 -32.56 -5.65
CA HIS A 45 -16.54 -31.51 -6.31
C HIS A 45 -17.35 -30.24 -6.57
N LYS A 46 -18.60 -30.41 -7.03
CA LYS A 46 -19.47 -29.27 -7.31
C LYS A 46 -19.87 -28.49 -6.06
N LYS A 47 -19.98 -29.18 -4.90
CA LYS A 47 -20.42 -28.54 -3.65
C LYS A 47 -19.32 -28.04 -2.78
N MET A 48 -18.13 -28.64 -2.82
CA MET A 48 -17.03 -28.35 -1.90
C MET A 48 -15.91 -27.52 -2.51
N PHE A 49 -15.74 -27.54 -3.85
CA PHE A 49 -14.73 -26.71 -4.52
C PHE A 49 -15.33 -25.38 -4.96
N THR A 50 -14.60 -24.31 -4.74
CA THR A 50 -15.02 -22.96 -5.12
C THR A 50 -14.12 -22.44 -6.24
N LYS A 51 -14.73 -22.07 -7.37
CA LYS A 51 -14.03 -21.36 -8.45
C LYS A 51 -14.10 -19.86 -8.18
N THR A 52 -12.95 -19.19 -8.14
CA THR A 52 -12.88 -17.74 -7.98
C THR A 52 -12.97 -17.03 -9.33
N TYR A 53 -13.19 -15.73 -9.31
CA TYR A 53 -13.20 -14.89 -10.51
C TYR A 53 -11.84 -14.83 -11.21
N GLU A 54 -10.76 -15.06 -10.45
CA GLU A 54 -9.37 -15.11 -10.94
C GLU A 54 -9.06 -16.41 -11.68
N GLY A 55 -9.99 -17.35 -11.73
CA GLY A 55 -9.81 -18.66 -12.34
C GLY A 55 -9.11 -19.68 -11.43
N ILE A 56 -8.96 -19.37 -10.15
CA ILE A 56 -8.36 -20.26 -9.14
C ILE A 56 -9.45 -21.17 -8.59
N THR A 57 -9.18 -22.48 -8.50
CA THR A 57 -10.07 -23.42 -7.83
C THR A 57 -9.59 -23.64 -6.41
N LEU A 58 -10.36 -23.15 -5.44
CA LEU A 58 -10.11 -23.38 -4.03
C LEU A 58 -10.57 -24.76 -3.61
N GLN A 59 -9.71 -25.46 -2.89
CA GLN A 59 -10.04 -26.75 -2.29
C GLN A 59 -10.81 -26.55 -0.98
N PRO A 60 -11.63 -27.52 -0.55
CA PRO A 60 -12.41 -27.41 0.67
C PRO A 60 -11.57 -27.40 1.95
N ILE A 61 -10.37 -28.00 1.92
CA ILE A 61 -9.45 -28.04 3.05
C ILE A 61 -7.99 -28.03 2.55
N TYR A 62 -7.13 -27.36 3.29
CA TYR A 62 -5.69 -27.33 3.05
C TYR A 62 -4.97 -27.85 4.29
N THR A 63 -4.19 -28.91 4.15
CA THR A 63 -3.40 -29.50 5.23
C THR A 63 -1.93 -29.53 4.88
N PRO A 64 -1.01 -29.50 5.86
CA PRO A 64 0.41 -29.64 5.60
C PRO A 64 0.79 -30.94 4.89
N ALA A 65 0.05 -32.04 5.14
CA ALA A 65 0.31 -33.33 4.50
C ALA A 65 0.00 -33.31 3.00
N LEU A 66 -1.09 -32.65 2.58
CA LEU A 66 -1.50 -32.56 1.18
C LEU A 66 -0.76 -31.46 0.40
N HIS A 67 -0.27 -30.45 1.09
CA HIS A 67 0.25 -29.23 0.47
C HIS A 67 1.70 -28.92 0.89
N ALA A 68 2.44 -29.90 1.38
CA ALA A 68 3.81 -29.73 1.86
C ALA A 68 4.75 -29.08 0.84
N GLU A 69 4.55 -29.38 -0.46
CA GLU A 69 5.34 -28.81 -1.55
C GLU A 69 4.98 -27.33 -1.85
N ALA A 70 3.74 -26.96 -1.59
CA ALA A 70 3.28 -25.57 -1.78
C ALA A 70 3.71 -24.62 -0.66
N ILE A 71 4.19 -25.16 0.47
CA ILE A 71 4.65 -24.36 1.61
C ILE A 71 6.13 -23.99 1.37
N PRO A 72 6.45 -22.72 1.14
CA PRO A 72 7.83 -22.29 0.95
C PRO A 72 8.68 -22.60 2.17
N LYS A 73 9.73 -23.38 2.02
CA LYS A 73 10.68 -23.72 3.10
C LYS A 73 11.82 -22.72 3.12
N GLY A 74 12.27 -22.35 4.33
CA GLY A 74 13.43 -21.46 4.51
C GLY A 74 13.21 -20.01 4.10
N VAL A 75 11.96 -19.58 3.90
CA VAL A 75 11.64 -18.19 3.55
C VAL A 75 11.42 -17.39 4.85
N TYR A 76 12.26 -16.38 5.04
CA TYR A 76 12.21 -15.48 6.19
C TYR A 76 11.74 -14.08 5.78
N PRO A 77 11.10 -13.31 6.69
CA PRO A 77 10.80 -11.91 6.43
C PRO A 77 12.09 -11.11 6.16
N GLY A 78 12.03 -10.18 5.22
CA GLY A 78 13.16 -9.30 4.90
C GLY A 78 14.25 -9.93 4.03
N ALA A 79 14.03 -11.12 3.49
CA ALA A 79 15.02 -11.82 2.67
C ALA A 79 14.43 -12.40 1.38
N GLY A 80 15.28 -12.60 0.38
CA GLY A 80 14.94 -13.19 -0.91
C GLY A 80 13.91 -12.40 -1.67
N GLU A 81 12.82 -13.04 -2.08
CA GLU A 81 11.72 -12.41 -2.83
C GLU A 81 10.69 -11.70 -1.92
N PHE A 82 10.99 -11.49 -0.65
CA PHE A 82 10.15 -10.79 0.33
C PHE A 82 8.74 -11.37 0.54
N LEU A 83 8.51 -12.62 0.22
CA LEU A 83 7.20 -13.27 0.30
C LEU A 83 6.51 -13.06 1.66
N ARG A 84 7.28 -13.05 2.76
CA ARG A 84 6.78 -12.90 4.15
C ARG A 84 6.89 -11.49 4.71
N GLY A 85 7.32 -10.52 3.91
CA GLY A 85 7.49 -9.13 4.30
C GLY A 85 8.86 -8.58 3.95
N THR A 86 8.97 -7.27 3.92
CA THR A 86 10.18 -6.54 3.52
C THR A 86 11.15 -6.24 4.66
N LYS A 87 10.76 -6.50 5.91
CA LYS A 87 11.57 -6.25 7.11
C LYS A 87 11.76 -7.54 7.90
N ALA A 88 13.00 -7.85 8.31
CA ALA A 88 13.31 -9.04 9.13
C ALA A 88 12.56 -9.04 10.47
N SER A 89 12.42 -7.89 11.13
CA SER A 89 11.66 -7.73 12.37
C SER A 89 10.14 -7.77 12.17
N GLY A 90 9.64 -7.79 10.92
CA GLY A 90 8.22 -7.62 10.62
C GLY A 90 7.70 -6.31 11.20
N TYR A 91 6.60 -6.39 11.95
CA TYR A 91 5.98 -5.26 12.65
C TYR A 91 6.11 -5.33 14.18
N ILE A 92 7.06 -6.12 14.69
CA ILE A 92 7.27 -6.29 16.14
C ILE A 92 7.89 -5.04 16.74
N LYS A 93 8.90 -4.47 16.06
CA LYS A 93 9.61 -3.27 16.51
C LYS A 93 8.90 -2.00 16.08
N ASP A 94 8.55 -1.94 14.81
CA ASP A 94 7.90 -0.78 14.18
C ASP A 94 6.58 -1.27 13.58
N SER A 95 5.45 -0.80 14.09
CA SER A 95 4.12 -1.11 13.55
C SER A 95 3.96 -0.60 12.11
N TRP A 96 2.92 -1.06 11.42
CA TRP A 96 2.54 -0.43 10.15
C TRP A 96 2.06 0.99 10.38
N GLY A 97 2.18 1.84 9.35
CA GLY A 97 1.65 3.20 9.40
C GLY A 97 0.12 3.19 9.38
N VAL A 98 -0.49 3.95 10.28
CA VAL A 98 -1.94 4.17 10.34
C VAL A 98 -2.23 5.50 9.65
N SER A 99 -3.03 5.45 8.59
CA SER A 99 -3.25 6.55 7.65
C SER A 99 -4.76 6.75 7.46
N GLN A 100 -5.33 7.70 8.20
CA GLN A 100 -6.73 8.10 8.02
C GLN A 100 -6.82 9.12 6.89
N TYR A 101 -7.78 8.91 6.01
CA TYR A 101 -8.02 9.75 4.85
C TYR A 101 -8.74 11.04 5.25
N VAL A 102 -8.17 12.19 4.90
CA VAL A 102 -8.72 13.53 5.16
C VAL A 102 -9.04 14.18 3.82
N ASP A 103 -10.28 14.62 3.64
CA ASP A 103 -10.80 15.19 2.40
C ASP A 103 -11.62 16.50 2.61
N ASP A 104 -11.37 17.18 3.73
CA ASP A 104 -11.93 18.50 3.99
C ASP A 104 -11.52 19.49 2.90
N SER A 105 -12.47 20.30 2.43
CA SER A 105 -12.28 21.17 1.27
C SER A 105 -11.27 22.30 1.49
N LEU A 106 -11.20 22.83 2.71
CA LEU A 106 -10.31 23.95 3.04
C LEU A 106 -9.01 23.45 3.67
N PRO A 107 -7.85 24.01 3.31
CA PRO A 107 -6.54 23.61 3.84
C PRO A 107 -6.46 23.66 5.38
N LYS A 108 -7.06 24.67 5.98
CA LYS A 108 -7.10 24.83 7.45
C LYS A 108 -7.92 23.73 8.14
N ASP A 109 -9.06 23.35 7.55
CA ASP A 109 -9.93 22.32 8.13
C ASP A 109 -9.29 20.95 7.96
N ALA A 110 -8.72 20.66 6.79
CA ALA A 110 -7.91 19.47 6.54
C ALA A 110 -6.69 19.35 7.49
N ASN A 111 -6.01 20.48 7.78
CA ASN A 111 -4.97 20.52 8.79
C ASN A 111 -5.49 20.10 10.16
N HIS A 112 -6.61 20.70 10.63
CA HIS A 112 -7.19 20.38 11.93
C HIS A 112 -7.64 18.92 12.02
N ALA A 113 -8.31 18.41 10.99
CA ALA A 113 -8.72 17.01 10.90
C ALA A 113 -7.51 16.07 10.96
N SER A 114 -6.49 16.35 10.17
CA SER A 114 -5.27 15.52 10.11
C SER A 114 -4.51 15.53 11.45
N LEU A 115 -4.38 16.68 12.11
CA LEU A 115 -3.77 16.76 13.46
C LEU A 115 -4.60 16.00 14.50
N TYR A 116 -5.92 16.04 14.39
CA TYR A 116 -6.81 15.28 15.27
C TYR A 116 -6.62 13.77 15.09
N GLU A 117 -6.53 13.30 13.84
CA GLU A 117 -6.26 11.88 13.53
C GLU A 117 -4.91 11.41 14.11
N ILE A 118 -3.86 12.21 14.03
CA ILE A 118 -2.57 11.90 14.66
C ILE A 118 -2.71 11.75 16.18
N VAL A 119 -3.45 12.65 16.84
CA VAL A 119 -3.71 12.57 18.29
C VAL A 119 -4.50 11.32 18.65
N LYS A 120 -5.36 10.82 17.75
CA LYS A 120 -6.16 9.60 17.94
C LYS A 120 -5.43 8.30 17.59
N GLY A 121 -4.17 8.35 17.20
CA GLY A 121 -3.33 7.18 16.93
C GLY A 121 -2.98 6.99 15.47
N GLY A 122 -3.38 7.89 14.59
CA GLY A 122 -2.84 8.00 13.24
C GLY A 122 -1.34 8.28 13.29
N THR A 123 -0.60 7.82 12.29
CA THR A 123 0.86 8.03 12.22
C THR A 123 1.28 8.73 10.93
N ILE A 124 0.36 8.87 9.98
CA ILE A 124 0.62 9.43 8.64
C ILE A 124 -0.44 10.49 8.35
N HIS A 125 -0.01 11.67 7.90
CA HIS A 125 -0.88 12.70 7.36
C HIS A 125 -1.33 12.31 5.95
N ASN A 126 -2.56 11.82 5.80
CA ASN A 126 -3.12 11.39 4.52
C ASN A 126 -4.13 12.41 4.02
N ILE A 127 -3.70 13.24 3.09
CA ILE A 127 -4.49 14.36 2.56
C ILE A 127 -4.91 14.04 1.14
N ARG A 128 -6.20 14.06 0.90
CA ARG A 128 -6.76 14.03 -0.44
C ARG A 128 -6.86 15.43 -1.01
N LEU A 129 -6.31 15.63 -2.19
CA LEU A 129 -6.47 16.88 -2.93
C LEU A 129 -7.76 16.87 -3.73
N ASP A 130 -8.34 18.04 -3.94
CA ASP A 130 -9.48 18.22 -4.82
C ASP A 130 -9.11 18.00 -6.30
N GLU A 131 -10.11 17.94 -7.15
CA GLU A 131 -9.92 17.67 -8.57
C GLU A 131 -9.10 18.78 -9.26
N ALA A 132 -9.36 20.05 -8.92
CA ALA A 132 -8.68 21.19 -9.52
C ALA A 132 -7.16 21.15 -9.18
N THR A 133 -6.82 20.91 -7.92
CA THR A 133 -5.41 20.79 -7.50
C THR A 133 -4.70 19.62 -8.17
N ARG A 134 -5.38 18.46 -8.31
CA ARG A 134 -4.79 17.27 -8.96
C ARG A 134 -4.62 17.43 -10.48
N HIS A 135 -5.31 18.40 -11.08
CA HIS A 135 -5.18 18.75 -12.49
C HIS A 135 -4.33 20.00 -12.72
N ASP A 136 -3.58 20.45 -11.70
CA ASP A 136 -2.71 21.64 -11.75
C ASP A 136 -3.46 22.91 -12.20
N GLN A 137 -4.75 23.02 -11.84
CA GLN A 137 -5.61 24.14 -12.20
C GLN A 137 -5.70 25.16 -11.08
N ASP A 138 -5.60 26.43 -11.45
CA ASP A 138 -5.88 27.52 -10.53
C ASP A 138 -7.35 27.57 -10.14
N VAL A 139 -7.61 27.99 -8.90
CA VAL A 139 -8.95 28.24 -8.42
C VAL A 139 -9.59 29.37 -9.21
N GLN A 140 -10.66 29.05 -9.93
CA GLN A 140 -11.50 30.02 -10.64
C GLN A 140 -12.83 30.20 -9.90
N VAL A 141 -13.36 31.42 -9.90
CA VAL A 141 -14.69 31.68 -9.34
C VAL A 141 -15.74 30.82 -10.06
N GLY A 142 -16.44 29.97 -9.30
CA GLY A 142 -17.43 29.03 -9.84
C GLY A 142 -16.89 27.65 -10.23
N ALA A 143 -15.58 27.41 -10.06
CA ALA A 143 -15.02 26.07 -10.22
C ALA A 143 -15.41 25.15 -9.05
N SER A 144 -15.25 23.84 -9.25
CA SER A 144 -15.49 22.81 -8.24
C SER A 144 -14.39 22.79 -7.17
N VAL A 145 -14.12 23.92 -6.53
CA VAL A 145 -13.11 24.08 -5.49
C VAL A 145 -13.50 23.26 -4.26
N GLY A 146 -12.59 22.43 -3.78
CA GLY A 146 -12.81 21.59 -2.63
C GLY A 146 -13.72 20.39 -2.90
N VAL A 147 -14.11 20.14 -4.14
CA VAL A 147 -14.90 18.94 -4.48
C VAL A 147 -14.01 17.70 -4.45
N GLY A 148 -14.36 16.82 -3.55
CA GLY A 148 -13.68 15.53 -3.39
C GLY A 148 -12.29 15.61 -2.77
N GLY A 149 -11.94 16.70 -2.09
CA GLY A 149 -10.67 16.85 -1.38
C GLY A 149 -10.31 18.30 -1.06
N THR A 150 -9.10 18.48 -0.56
CA THR A 150 -8.56 19.78 -0.12
C THR A 150 -8.03 20.57 -1.31
N SER A 151 -8.46 21.82 -1.46
CA SER A 151 -7.96 22.74 -2.46
C SER A 151 -6.64 23.39 -2.00
N VAL A 152 -5.59 23.26 -2.80
CA VAL A 152 -4.26 23.83 -2.53
C VAL A 152 -3.74 24.51 -3.78
N SER A 153 -4.06 25.78 -3.96
CA SER A 153 -3.70 26.53 -5.17
C SER A 153 -2.59 27.57 -4.90
N THR A 154 -2.36 27.94 -3.66
CA THR A 154 -1.41 28.97 -3.29
C THR A 154 -0.41 28.51 -2.22
N MET A 155 0.67 29.27 -2.08
CA MET A 155 1.64 29.09 -0.99
C MET A 155 1.00 29.24 0.39
N ASP A 156 -0.02 30.09 0.53
CA ASP A 156 -0.71 30.30 1.81
C ASP A 156 -1.63 29.11 2.16
N ASP A 157 -2.24 28.49 1.16
CA ASP A 157 -2.99 27.22 1.33
C ASP A 157 -2.04 26.12 1.82
N CYS A 158 -0.89 25.99 1.16
CA CYS A 158 0.11 25.02 1.55
C CYS A 158 0.64 25.26 2.99
N LYS A 159 0.87 26.51 3.39
CA LYS A 159 1.26 26.87 4.78
C LYS A 159 0.18 26.49 5.76
N GLN A 160 -1.10 26.80 5.46
CA GLN A 160 -2.23 26.45 6.32
C GLN A 160 -2.37 24.93 6.46
N LEU A 161 -2.21 24.18 5.36
CA LEU A 161 -2.35 22.73 5.34
C LEU A 161 -1.33 22.04 6.25
N ILE A 162 -0.05 22.44 6.20
CA ILE A 162 1.01 21.76 6.95
C ILE A 162 1.38 22.48 8.26
N ASP A 163 0.61 23.47 8.70
CA ASP A 163 0.87 24.16 9.95
C ASP A 163 0.94 23.17 11.11
N ARG A 164 1.97 23.30 11.94
CA ARG A 164 2.26 22.43 13.10
C ARG A 164 2.44 20.95 12.80
N PHE A 165 2.52 20.50 11.55
CA PHE A 165 2.86 19.10 11.26
C PHE A 165 4.28 18.80 11.72
N ASN A 166 4.44 17.68 12.45
CA ASN A 166 5.76 17.15 12.79
C ASN A 166 6.24 16.21 11.69
N LEU A 167 6.74 16.78 10.59
CA LEU A 167 7.17 16.06 9.39
C LEU A 167 8.33 15.07 9.63
N LYS A 168 9.08 15.22 10.75
CA LYS A 168 10.11 14.26 11.14
C LYS A 168 9.54 12.93 11.62
N GLU A 169 8.41 12.98 12.32
CA GLU A 169 7.79 11.80 12.94
C GLU A 169 6.63 11.27 12.13
N ASN A 170 5.83 12.17 11.54
CA ASN A 170 4.62 11.82 10.81
C ASN A 170 4.82 12.05 9.30
N PRO A 171 5.01 11.00 8.51
CA PRO A 171 5.11 11.09 7.05
C PRO A 171 3.85 11.67 6.41
N LEU A 172 4.00 12.20 5.21
CA LEU A 172 2.89 12.59 4.34
C LEU A 172 2.47 11.42 3.45
N TYR A 173 1.20 11.37 3.10
CA TYR A 173 0.67 10.59 2.01
C TYR A 173 -0.27 11.48 1.19
N ILE A 174 0.19 11.92 0.02
CA ILE A 174 -0.55 12.84 -0.86
C ILE A 174 -0.44 12.35 -2.31
N GLU A 175 -1.58 12.04 -2.90
CA GLU A 175 -1.72 11.69 -4.32
C GLU A 175 -1.91 12.99 -5.10
N THR A 176 -0.93 13.36 -5.94
CA THR A 176 -0.88 14.68 -6.57
C THR A 176 -1.55 14.74 -7.95
N GLY A 177 -1.95 13.61 -8.51
CA GLY A 177 -2.49 13.56 -9.86
C GLY A 177 -1.43 13.21 -10.91
N ALA A 178 -1.41 13.87 -12.05
CA ALA A 178 -0.50 13.58 -13.15
C ALA A 178 0.91 14.09 -12.91
N SER A 179 1.08 15.14 -12.11
CA SER A 179 2.36 15.72 -11.71
C SER A 179 2.43 15.97 -10.20
N ALA A 180 3.62 15.86 -9.64
CA ALA A 180 3.92 16.25 -8.27
C ALA A 180 4.73 17.57 -8.19
N ALA A 181 5.14 18.12 -9.31
CA ALA A 181 6.14 19.19 -9.36
C ALA A 181 5.67 20.47 -8.65
N ILE A 182 4.44 20.91 -8.92
CA ILE A 182 3.90 22.16 -8.37
C ILE A 182 3.72 22.04 -6.85
N LEU A 183 2.99 21.02 -6.39
CA LEU A 183 2.74 20.85 -4.96
C LEU A 183 4.05 20.62 -4.20
N LEU A 184 4.96 19.83 -4.73
CA LEU A 184 6.25 19.56 -4.11
C LEU A 184 7.10 20.83 -4.01
N GLY A 185 7.05 21.69 -5.04
CA GLY A 185 7.68 23.02 -5.02
C GLY A 185 7.12 23.91 -3.91
N MET A 186 5.79 23.97 -3.78
CA MET A 186 5.11 24.73 -2.71
C MET A 186 5.44 24.18 -1.31
N LEU A 187 5.42 22.86 -1.13
CA LEU A 187 5.81 22.21 0.13
C LEU A 187 7.26 22.53 0.50
N ALA A 188 8.18 22.37 -0.44
CA ALA A 188 9.60 22.65 -0.22
C ALA A 188 9.85 24.11 0.17
N ALA A 189 9.22 25.05 -0.52
CA ALA A 189 9.30 26.47 -0.22
C ALA A 189 8.70 26.80 1.15
N THR A 190 7.55 26.20 1.50
CA THR A 190 6.89 26.38 2.80
C THR A 190 7.75 25.85 3.95
N VAL A 191 8.33 24.66 3.80
CA VAL A 191 9.23 24.04 4.81
C VAL A 191 10.47 24.90 5.03
N LYS A 192 11.12 25.36 3.94
CA LYS A 192 12.28 26.28 4.00
C LYS A 192 11.91 27.62 4.63
N GLY A 193 10.76 28.19 4.26
CA GLY A 193 10.24 29.43 4.82
C GLY A 193 10.00 29.35 6.34
N ALA A 194 9.58 28.19 6.83
CA ALA A 194 9.45 27.88 8.25
C ALA A 194 10.79 27.53 8.93
N LYS A 195 11.93 27.68 8.26
CA LYS A 195 13.27 27.33 8.73
C LYS A 195 13.43 25.86 9.13
N LYS A 196 12.63 24.98 8.54
CA LYS A 196 12.73 23.51 8.66
C LYS A 196 13.54 22.94 7.49
N GLN A 197 13.98 21.68 7.60
CA GLN A 197 14.74 21.01 6.55
C GLN A 197 13.81 20.27 5.59
N THR A 198 14.07 20.35 4.30
CA THR A 198 13.35 19.55 3.30
C THR A 198 13.59 18.05 3.49
N SER A 199 14.72 17.66 4.06
CA SER A 199 15.02 16.28 4.46
C SER A 199 14.10 15.71 5.54
N ASP A 200 13.29 16.55 6.21
CA ASP A 200 12.27 16.10 7.14
C ASP A 200 11.00 15.59 6.41
N LEU A 201 10.86 15.89 5.11
CA LEU A 201 9.77 15.36 4.29
C LEU A 201 9.95 13.84 4.05
N LYS A 202 8.94 13.07 4.40
CA LYS A 202 8.93 11.60 4.31
C LYS A 202 7.60 11.10 3.77
N GLY A 203 7.57 9.85 3.34
CA GLY A 203 6.35 9.19 2.86
C GLY A 203 6.12 9.39 1.38
N LEU A 204 4.97 9.88 0.98
CA LEU A 204 4.58 10.06 -0.43
C LEU A 204 4.02 11.46 -0.69
N VAL A 205 4.58 12.15 -1.67
CA VAL A 205 3.94 13.24 -2.43
C VAL A 205 4.15 12.86 -3.89
N GLY A 206 3.22 12.08 -4.45
CA GLY A 206 3.50 11.28 -5.63
C GLY A 206 2.51 11.43 -6.77
N ALA A 207 3.06 11.46 -7.98
CA ALA A 207 2.33 11.50 -9.24
C ALA A 207 2.10 10.09 -9.80
N ASP A 208 0.93 9.90 -10.44
CA ASP A 208 0.56 8.69 -11.19
C ASP A 208 -0.17 9.07 -12.49
N PRO A 209 0.54 9.56 -13.52
CA PRO A 209 -0.11 10.02 -14.75
C PRO A 209 -0.89 8.92 -15.48
N ILE A 210 -0.42 7.67 -15.46
CA ILE A 210 -1.17 6.55 -16.07
C ILE A 210 -2.43 6.25 -15.24
N GLY A 211 -2.33 6.25 -13.90
CA GLY A 211 -3.49 6.06 -13.03
C GLY A 211 -4.55 7.15 -13.22
N VAL A 212 -4.15 8.40 -13.37
CA VAL A 212 -5.04 9.52 -13.71
C VAL A 212 -5.70 9.28 -15.06
N TRP A 213 -4.93 8.92 -16.08
CA TRP A 213 -5.47 8.67 -17.41
C TRP A 213 -6.49 7.52 -17.41
N VAL A 214 -6.19 6.44 -16.68
CA VAL A 214 -7.12 5.30 -16.54
C VAL A 214 -8.39 5.72 -15.81
N LYS A 215 -8.27 6.52 -14.76
CA LYS A 215 -9.39 6.94 -13.91
C LYS A 215 -10.28 7.98 -14.60
N ASP A 216 -9.68 9.01 -15.18
CA ASP A 216 -10.38 10.21 -15.65
C ASP A 216 -10.58 10.21 -17.18
N GLY A 217 -9.95 9.25 -17.91
CA GLY A 217 -10.04 9.10 -19.37
C GLY A 217 -9.25 10.13 -20.17
N ALA A 218 -8.65 11.11 -19.49
CA ALA A 218 -7.89 12.19 -20.13
C ALA A 218 -6.75 12.67 -19.21
N LEU A 219 -5.77 13.34 -19.80
CA LEU A 219 -4.72 14.08 -19.10
C LEU A 219 -4.73 15.52 -19.59
N HIS A 220 -4.42 16.46 -18.70
CA HIS A 220 -4.28 17.87 -19.05
C HIS A 220 -2.89 18.21 -19.62
N ILE A 221 -1.91 17.32 -19.46
CA ILE A 221 -0.55 17.39 -20.03
C ILE A 221 -0.25 16.12 -20.82
N SER A 222 0.74 16.17 -21.71
CA SER A 222 1.18 14.97 -22.41
C SER A 222 1.84 13.99 -21.44
N LEU A 223 1.76 12.68 -21.73
CA LEU A 223 2.47 11.67 -20.92
C LEU A 223 3.98 11.92 -20.88
N ASP A 224 4.57 12.39 -21.98
CA ASP A 224 6.01 12.66 -22.04
C ASP A 224 6.39 13.81 -21.10
N THR A 225 5.61 14.91 -21.10
CA THR A 225 5.75 16.00 -20.12
C THR A 225 5.60 15.50 -18.69
N ALA A 226 4.58 14.67 -18.42
CA ALA A 226 4.38 14.10 -17.08
C ALA A 226 5.56 13.25 -16.63
N PHE A 227 6.17 12.47 -17.53
CA PHE A 227 7.37 11.69 -17.24
C PHE A 227 8.62 12.55 -17.04
N ASP A 228 8.75 13.67 -17.74
CA ASP A 228 9.83 14.63 -17.51
C ASP A 228 9.71 15.26 -16.12
N GLU A 229 8.53 15.70 -15.73
CA GLU A 229 8.26 16.25 -14.41
C GLU A 229 8.45 15.20 -13.29
N MET A 230 8.01 13.97 -13.53
CA MET A 230 8.26 12.84 -12.62
C MET A 230 9.76 12.62 -12.42
N ALA A 231 10.57 12.66 -13.50
CA ALA A 231 12.01 12.53 -13.42
C ALA A 231 12.63 13.67 -12.60
N HIS A 232 12.20 14.91 -12.81
CA HIS A 232 12.68 16.07 -12.04
C HIS A 232 12.35 15.93 -10.55
N THR A 233 11.13 15.48 -10.19
CA THR A 233 10.75 15.29 -8.79
C THR A 233 11.53 14.16 -8.12
N VAL A 234 11.83 13.08 -8.84
CA VAL A 234 12.67 11.97 -8.36
C VAL A 234 14.09 12.43 -8.08
N VAL A 235 14.71 13.18 -8.99
CA VAL A 235 16.07 13.73 -8.81
C VAL A 235 16.10 14.71 -7.64
N TRP A 236 15.12 15.61 -7.57
CA TRP A 236 15.01 16.56 -6.46
C TRP A 236 14.86 15.85 -5.11
N ALA A 237 14.00 14.84 -5.02
CA ALA A 237 13.78 14.10 -3.78
C ALA A 237 15.04 13.34 -3.35
N LYS A 238 15.76 12.71 -4.27
CA LYS A 238 17.06 12.07 -4.00
C LYS A 238 18.02 12.99 -3.26
N GLU A 239 18.08 14.27 -3.65
CA GLU A 239 19.02 15.24 -3.12
C GLU A 239 18.52 15.96 -1.86
N GLN A 240 17.23 16.30 -1.82
CA GLN A 240 16.67 17.24 -0.84
C GLN A 240 15.77 16.56 0.21
N ALA A 241 15.19 15.39 -0.10
CA ALA A 241 14.24 14.68 0.73
C ALA A 241 14.33 13.16 0.51
N PRO A 242 15.45 12.51 0.86
CA PRO A 242 15.75 11.12 0.46
C PRO A 242 14.78 10.06 1.00
N GLU A 243 13.97 10.39 1.99
CA GLU A 243 12.91 9.50 2.52
C GLU A 243 11.53 9.75 1.89
N LEU A 244 11.41 10.75 1.00
CA LEU A 244 10.20 11.07 0.28
C LEU A 244 10.13 10.32 -1.04
N LYS A 245 8.99 9.70 -1.31
CA LYS A 245 8.66 9.07 -2.59
C LYS A 245 7.82 10.03 -3.43
N THR A 246 8.10 10.07 -4.72
CA THR A 246 7.41 10.98 -5.65
C THR A 246 6.73 10.27 -6.81
N VAL A 247 6.85 8.95 -6.87
CA VAL A 247 6.19 8.11 -7.88
C VAL A 247 5.16 7.22 -7.21
N LEU A 248 3.91 7.39 -7.57
CA LEU A 248 2.80 6.55 -7.14
C LEU A 248 2.43 5.56 -8.24
N VAL A 249 2.06 4.37 -7.85
CA VAL A 249 1.40 3.37 -8.70
C VAL A 249 0.09 2.98 -8.05
N SER A 250 -1.02 3.48 -8.56
CA SER A 250 -2.36 3.27 -8.00
C SER A 250 -3.00 1.99 -8.56
N GLY A 251 -2.90 0.89 -7.84
CA GLY A 251 -3.65 -0.34 -8.14
C GLY A 251 -5.16 -0.15 -7.94
N ASP A 252 -5.54 0.66 -6.96
CA ASP A 252 -6.94 0.89 -6.61
C ASP A 252 -7.77 1.53 -7.73
N VAL A 253 -7.16 2.25 -8.68
CA VAL A 253 -7.89 2.76 -9.87
C VAL A 253 -8.40 1.61 -10.74
N TYR A 254 -7.62 0.54 -10.87
CA TYR A 254 -8.02 -0.65 -11.63
C TYR A 254 -9.08 -1.46 -10.87
N ALA A 255 -8.89 -1.66 -9.57
CA ALA A 255 -9.86 -2.34 -8.71
C ALA A 255 -11.22 -1.62 -8.72
N ASN A 256 -11.23 -0.29 -8.60
CA ASN A 256 -12.46 0.51 -8.68
C ASN A 256 -13.10 0.47 -10.08
N GLY A 257 -12.33 0.20 -11.12
CA GLY A 257 -12.81 -0.06 -12.49
C GLY A 257 -13.36 -1.48 -12.70
N GLY A 258 -13.32 -2.34 -11.67
CA GLY A 258 -13.86 -3.70 -11.72
C GLY A 258 -12.83 -4.82 -11.97
N ALA A 259 -11.53 -4.50 -11.89
CA ALA A 259 -10.48 -5.53 -11.94
C ALA A 259 -10.54 -6.43 -10.72
N ASN A 260 -10.34 -7.74 -10.91
CA ASN A 260 -10.15 -8.68 -9.82
C ASN A 260 -8.71 -8.57 -9.24
N ASP A 261 -8.43 -9.28 -8.15
CA ASP A 261 -7.16 -9.19 -7.43
C ASP A 261 -5.93 -9.51 -8.29
N VAL A 262 -6.03 -10.47 -9.21
CA VAL A 262 -4.94 -10.81 -10.15
C VAL A 262 -4.76 -9.71 -11.18
N GLN A 263 -5.83 -9.16 -11.72
CA GLN A 263 -5.80 -8.08 -12.69
C GLN A 263 -5.29 -6.77 -12.08
N GLU A 264 -5.70 -6.45 -10.84
CA GLU A 264 -5.20 -5.27 -10.13
C GLU A 264 -3.68 -5.31 -9.99
N VAL A 265 -3.12 -6.43 -9.54
CA VAL A 265 -1.66 -6.62 -9.45
C VAL A 265 -0.99 -6.54 -10.82
N ALA A 266 -1.56 -7.20 -11.82
CA ALA A 266 -0.97 -7.23 -13.16
C ALA A 266 -0.90 -5.84 -13.80
N TYR A 267 -1.98 -5.06 -13.71
CA TYR A 267 -2.03 -3.70 -14.26
C TYR A 267 -1.15 -2.73 -13.48
N ALA A 268 -1.14 -2.80 -12.15
CA ALA A 268 -0.25 -2.00 -11.33
C ALA A 268 1.23 -2.29 -11.64
N LEU A 269 1.61 -3.56 -11.77
CA LEU A 269 2.98 -3.93 -12.15
C LEU A 269 3.34 -3.49 -13.56
N ALA A 270 2.41 -3.56 -14.52
CA ALA A 270 2.61 -3.06 -15.89
C ALA A 270 2.85 -1.54 -15.89
N THR A 271 2.05 -0.79 -15.12
CA THR A 271 2.25 0.65 -14.90
C THR A 271 3.62 0.95 -14.30
N ALA A 272 4.00 0.23 -13.24
CA ALA A 272 5.30 0.38 -12.61
C ALA A 272 6.46 0.11 -13.58
N VAL A 273 6.38 -0.96 -14.38
CA VAL A 273 7.38 -1.26 -15.42
C VAL A 273 7.49 -0.13 -16.45
N CYS A 274 6.36 0.48 -16.82
CA CYS A 274 6.37 1.66 -17.68
C CYS A 274 7.15 2.80 -17.03
N TYR A 275 6.86 3.12 -15.76
CA TYR A 275 7.58 4.20 -15.04
C TYR A 275 9.06 3.90 -14.88
N VAL A 276 9.44 2.68 -14.53
CA VAL A 276 10.87 2.29 -14.46
C VAL A 276 11.57 2.53 -15.78
N ARG A 277 10.96 2.13 -16.92
CA ARG A 277 11.53 2.35 -18.25
C ARG A 277 11.64 3.83 -18.60
N GLN A 278 10.57 4.61 -18.34
CA GLN A 278 10.55 6.04 -18.63
C GLN A 278 11.59 6.83 -17.82
N LEU A 279 11.76 6.49 -16.55
CA LEU A 279 12.76 7.11 -15.68
C LEU A 279 14.18 6.68 -16.06
N ALA A 280 14.38 5.41 -16.41
CA ALA A 280 15.69 4.90 -16.90
C ALA A 280 16.10 5.57 -18.23
N GLN A 281 15.16 5.80 -19.16
CA GLN A 281 15.40 6.55 -20.40
C GLN A 281 15.82 8.02 -20.14
N ARG A 282 15.44 8.56 -18.99
CA ARG A 282 15.83 9.91 -18.51
C ARG A 282 17.08 9.90 -17.63
N ASN A 283 17.88 8.82 -17.74
CA ASN A 283 19.16 8.63 -17.04
C ASN A 283 19.06 8.58 -15.52
N ILE A 284 17.95 8.15 -14.96
CA ILE A 284 17.83 7.89 -13.52
C ILE A 284 18.25 6.45 -13.25
N ASP A 285 19.16 6.27 -12.30
CA ASP A 285 19.65 4.93 -11.92
C ASP A 285 18.57 4.11 -11.20
N ILE A 286 18.66 2.77 -11.33
CA ILE A 286 17.66 1.86 -10.84
C ILE A 286 17.47 1.90 -9.31
N HIS A 287 18.54 2.18 -8.56
CA HIS A 287 18.48 2.36 -7.12
C HIS A 287 17.61 3.58 -6.73
N THR A 288 17.80 4.69 -7.41
CA THR A 288 17.02 5.92 -7.22
C THR A 288 15.55 5.67 -7.59
N ILE A 289 15.29 4.99 -8.71
CA ILE A 289 13.94 4.64 -9.16
C ILE A 289 13.24 3.78 -8.10
N ALA A 290 13.88 2.72 -7.63
CA ALA A 290 13.33 1.80 -6.63
C ALA A 290 12.92 2.54 -5.34
N LYS A 291 13.73 3.46 -4.88
CA LYS A 291 13.45 4.27 -3.67
C LYS A 291 12.34 5.29 -3.85
N SER A 292 12.11 5.75 -5.07
CA SER A 292 11.13 6.80 -5.37
C SER A 292 9.68 6.30 -5.45
N MET A 293 9.46 4.98 -5.54
CA MET A 293 8.15 4.39 -5.84
C MET A 293 7.39 3.92 -4.62
N MET A 294 6.06 4.09 -4.64
CA MET A 294 5.10 3.50 -3.71
C MET A 294 3.88 3.00 -4.48
N PHE A 295 3.35 1.86 -4.03
CA PHE A 295 2.13 1.28 -4.59
C PHE A 295 0.97 1.50 -3.64
N THR A 296 -0.23 1.73 -4.19
CA THR A 296 -1.48 1.66 -3.46
C THR A 296 -2.33 0.52 -3.99
N PHE A 297 -2.91 -0.28 -3.10
CA PHE A 297 -3.81 -1.38 -3.45
C PHE A 297 -5.11 -1.29 -2.67
N SER A 298 -6.21 -1.64 -3.34
CA SER A 298 -7.50 -1.85 -2.72
C SER A 298 -7.46 -3.09 -1.84
N LEU A 299 -7.98 -3.00 -0.60
CA LEU A 299 -8.13 -4.14 0.30
C LEU A 299 -9.62 -4.38 0.55
N GLY A 300 -10.12 -5.46 -0.03
CA GLY A 300 -11.53 -5.85 0.02
C GLY A 300 -11.88 -6.78 1.17
N ALA A 301 -13.07 -7.39 1.08
CA ALA A 301 -13.57 -8.28 2.12
C ALA A 301 -13.05 -9.72 2.02
N ASN A 302 -12.42 -10.11 0.92
CA ASN A 302 -11.89 -11.46 0.74
C ASN A 302 -10.51 -11.60 1.40
N PHE A 303 -10.52 -11.76 2.71
CA PHE A 303 -9.34 -11.71 3.57
C PHE A 303 -8.14 -12.55 3.07
N PHE A 304 -8.37 -13.80 2.70
CA PHE A 304 -7.27 -14.68 2.26
C PHE A 304 -6.75 -14.32 0.87
N MET A 305 -7.63 -13.85 -0.02
CA MET A 305 -7.22 -13.41 -1.35
C MET A 305 -6.40 -12.12 -1.26
N GLU A 306 -6.77 -11.19 -0.39
CA GLU A 306 -6.01 -9.97 -0.13
C GLU A 306 -4.60 -10.26 0.44
N ILE A 307 -4.50 -11.23 1.35
CA ILE A 307 -3.18 -11.69 1.82
C ILE A 307 -2.37 -12.29 0.67
N ALA A 308 -2.99 -13.13 -0.16
CA ALA A 308 -2.32 -13.74 -1.32
C ALA A 308 -1.87 -12.69 -2.33
N LYS A 309 -2.73 -11.70 -2.64
CA LYS A 309 -2.43 -10.55 -3.50
C LYS A 309 -1.17 -9.81 -3.07
N LEU A 310 -1.11 -9.37 -1.82
CA LEU A 310 0.04 -8.64 -1.29
C LEU A 310 1.31 -9.49 -1.20
N ARG A 311 1.18 -10.80 -0.99
CA ARG A 311 2.31 -11.73 -1.01
C ARG A 311 2.85 -11.94 -2.42
N ALA A 312 1.97 -12.15 -3.39
CA ALA A 312 2.31 -12.29 -4.80
C ALA A 312 2.97 -11.02 -5.35
N LEU A 313 2.42 -9.84 -5.01
CA LEU A 313 3.00 -8.55 -5.38
C LEU A 313 4.47 -8.43 -4.98
N ARG A 314 4.83 -8.80 -3.73
CA ARG A 314 6.21 -8.70 -3.25
C ARG A 314 7.17 -9.55 -4.08
N VAL A 315 6.78 -10.80 -4.35
CA VAL A 315 7.58 -11.73 -5.16
C VAL A 315 7.73 -11.22 -6.59
N LEU A 316 6.62 -10.84 -7.22
CA LEU A 316 6.62 -10.38 -8.61
C LEU A 316 7.43 -9.09 -8.77
N TRP A 317 7.27 -8.13 -7.85
CA TRP A 317 8.05 -6.89 -7.88
C TRP A 317 9.54 -7.15 -7.69
N ALA A 318 9.92 -8.00 -6.74
CA ALA A 318 11.32 -8.36 -6.53
C ALA A 318 11.96 -8.95 -7.79
N ARG A 319 11.26 -9.83 -8.50
CA ARG A 319 11.71 -10.41 -9.78
C ARG A 319 11.79 -9.38 -10.90
N ILE A 320 10.82 -8.46 -10.97
CA ILE A 320 10.85 -7.37 -11.94
C ILE A 320 12.08 -6.49 -11.70
N MET A 321 12.32 -6.08 -10.46
CA MET A 321 13.47 -5.23 -10.13
C MET A 321 14.79 -5.94 -10.33
N GLU A 322 14.86 -7.25 -10.06
CA GLU A 322 16.01 -8.09 -10.41
C GLU A 322 16.29 -8.07 -11.91
N ALA A 323 15.25 -8.21 -12.74
CA ALA A 323 15.38 -8.16 -14.20
C ALA A 323 15.85 -6.79 -14.71
N PHE A 324 15.61 -5.72 -13.97
CA PHE A 324 16.15 -4.38 -14.23
C PHE A 324 17.57 -4.18 -13.63
N GLY A 325 18.15 -5.19 -12.99
CA GLY A 325 19.49 -5.13 -12.40
C GLY A 325 19.57 -4.47 -11.03
N ALA A 326 18.45 -4.38 -10.29
CA ALA A 326 18.45 -3.84 -8.96
C ALA A 326 19.16 -4.76 -7.96
N GLU A 327 19.89 -4.19 -7.01
CA GLU A 327 20.46 -4.90 -5.88
C GLU A 327 19.33 -5.44 -4.96
N GLU A 328 19.59 -6.52 -4.19
CA GLU A 328 18.58 -7.16 -3.36
C GLU A 328 17.88 -6.17 -2.41
N ALA A 329 18.63 -5.24 -1.83
CA ALA A 329 18.10 -4.22 -0.91
C ALA A 329 17.08 -3.27 -1.57
N ASP A 330 17.13 -3.12 -2.90
CA ASP A 330 16.28 -2.21 -3.67
C ASP A 330 15.04 -2.92 -4.28
N ARG A 331 14.93 -4.24 -4.12
CA ARG A 331 13.82 -5.03 -4.67
C ARG A 331 12.59 -5.04 -3.77
N ALA A 332 12.67 -4.44 -2.59
CA ALA A 332 11.57 -4.37 -1.64
C ALA A 332 10.47 -3.41 -2.12
N VAL A 333 9.22 -3.87 -2.16
CA VAL A 333 8.07 -3.04 -2.52
C VAL A 333 7.59 -2.24 -1.31
N HIS A 334 7.24 -0.97 -1.53
CA HIS A 334 6.54 -0.13 -0.56
C HIS A 334 5.05 -0.07 -0.92
N VAL A 335 4.19 -0.44 0.03
CA VAL A 335 2.76 -0.57 -0.22
C VAL A 335 1.95 0.23 0.80
N HIS A 336 0.99 0.99 0.29
CA HIS A 336 -0.13 1.55 1.02
C HIS A 336 -1.36 0.68 0.75
N GLY A 337 -1.94 0.09 1.80
CA GLY A 337 -3.19 -0.66 1.72
C GLY A 337 -4.37 0.27 2.01
N ARG A 338 -5.26 0.44 1.04
CA ARG A 338 -6.45 1.27 1.18
C ARG A 338 -7.69 0.39 1.29
N THR A 339 -8.54 0.63 2.28
CA THR A 339 -9.83 -0.08 2.34
C THR A 339 -10.61 0.15 1.05
N SER A 340 -11.04 -0.93 0.40
CA SER A 340 -11.73 -0.90 -0.89
C SER A 340 -12.98 0.00 -0.85
N ALA A 341 -13.22 0.76 -1.91
CA ALA A 341 -14.44 1.54 -2.07
C ALA A 341 -15.69 0.66 -2.03
N PHE A 342 -15.59 -0.56 -2.56
CA PHE A 342 -16.71 -1.54 -2.54
C PHE A 342 -17.11 -2.00 -1.12
N THR A 343 -16.21 -1.88 -0.12
CA THR A 343 -16.54 -2.22 1.27
C THR A 343 -17.08 -1.03 2.07
N LYS A 344 -17.14 0.16 1.46
CA LYS A 344 -17.61 1.41 2.09
C LYS A 344 -18.94 1.89 1.52
N THR A 345 -19.70 1.01 0.90
CA THR A 345 -21.03 1.33 0.39
C THR A 345 -22.04 1.44 1.51
N VAL A 346 -23.04 2.27 1.33
CA VAL A 346 -24.14 2.50 2.30
C VAL A 346 -25.15 1.34 2.25
N TYR A 347 -25.10 0.50 1.22
CA TYR A 347 -26.03 -0.61 0.98
C TYR A 347 -25.28 -1.94 0.90
#